data_63bc527ea71c0885c9bc61e19ccf474e
#
_entry.id   63bc527ea71c0885c9bc61e19ccf474e
#
_cell.length_a   1.000
_cell.length_b   1.000
_cell.length_c   1.000
_cell.angle_alpha   90.00
_cell.angle_beta   90.00
_cell.angle_gamma   90.00
#
_symmetry.space_group_name_H-M   'P 1'
#
loop_
_entity.id
_entity.type
_entity.pdbx_description
1 polymer ?
#
loop_
_entity_poly.entity_id
_entity_poly.type
_entity_poly.pdbx_seq_one_letter_code
_entity_poly.pdbx_strand_id
1 'polypeptide(L)'
;AWIDCPELGIHPGDAKYGVLADKDGVMFPCMETIHMPYIQEKKLPSVSLRPPSSGQLAYGVRTRDLEAPMQLIELLSGAVSEFLPGIVSISTPNDWSFCVRFSNDCQATFSHYGLERQVDKLEQALEHARQTHRKINAINLIPEHNVPVLFDGAYEDIPLAEPIEE
;
A
#
# COMPACT_ATOMS: atom_id res chain seq x y z
N ALA A 1 8.58 -0.49 6.53
CA ALA A 1 8.04 -1.61 5.74
C ALA A 1 9.11 -2.67 5.47
N TRP A 2 8.70 -3.91 5.24
CA TRP A 2 9.54 -4.93 4.65
C TRP A 2 9.70 -4.70 3.15
N ILE A 3 10.88 -4.99 2.60
CA ILE A 3 11.08 -5.09 1.16
C ILE A 3 10.90 -6.53 0.71
N ASP A 4 10.17 -6.71 -0.39
CA ASP A 4 9.97 -7.98 -1.06
C ASP A 4 10.54 -7.88 -2.50
N CYS A 5 11.62 -8.62 -2.75
CA CYS A 5 12.28 -8.67 -4.05
C CYS A 5 12.75 -10.11 -4.34
N PRO A 6 11.82 -10.98 -4.76
CA PRO A 6 12.07 -12.42 -4.93
C PRO A 6 13.22 -12.73 -5.88
N GLU A 7 13.41 -11.93 -6.93
CA GLU A 7 14.49 -12.10 -7.91
C GLU A 7 15.89 -11.93 -7.28
N LEU A 8 15.98 -11.22 -6.16
CA LEU A 8 17.21 -11.09 -5.38
C LEU A 8 17.22 -11.97 -4.13
N GLY A 9 16.23 -12.86 -3.97
CA GLY A 9 16.09 -13.72 -2.80
C GLY A 9 15.74 -12.98 -1.51
N ILE A 10 15.14 -11.78 -1.60
CA ILE A 10 14.75 -10.95 -0.47
C ILE A 10 13.28 -11.15 -0.19
N HIS A 11 12.95 -11.61 1.02
CA HIS A 11 11.58 -11.91 1.42
C HIS A 11 11.20 -11.23 2.74
N PRO A 12 9.91 -10.82 2.86
CA PRO A 12 9.40 -10.26 4.11
C PRO A 12 9.51 -11.26 5.27
N GLY A 13 9.89 -10.76 6.45
CA GLY A 13 9.97 -11.58 7.65
C GLY A 13 11.26 -12.38 7.80
N ASP A 14 12.17 -12.35 6.84
CA ASP A 14 13.49 -12.97 6.97
C ASP A 14 14.39 -12.14 7.88
N ALA A 15 14.63 -12.65 9.11
CA ALA A 15 15.46 -11.97 10.08
C ALA A 15 16.95 -11.90 9.71
N LYS A 16 17.42 -12.79 8.84
CA LYS A 16 18.83 -12.91 8.48
C LYS A 16 19.20 -12.18 7.21
N TYR A 17 18.35 -12.26 6.19
CA TYR A 17 18.59 -11.70 4.87
C TYR A 17 17.55 -10.66 4.45
N GLY A 18 16.58 -10.38 5.31
CA GLY A 18 15.52 -9.43 5.03
C GLY A 18 16.03 -8.00 4.93
N VAL A 19 15.30 -7.20 4.20
CA VAL A 19 15.57 -5.77 4.01
C VAL A 19 14.36 -4.98 4.49
N LEU A 20 14.63 -3.91 5.20
CA LEU A 20 13.65 -2.96 5.70
C LEU A 20 13.79 -1.63 4.97
N ALA A 21 12.69 -0.89 4.88
CA ALA A 21 12.69 0.52 4.49
C ALA A 21 12.07 1.37 5.60
N ASP A 22 12.67 2.52 5.85
CA ASP A 22 12.10 3.54 6.74
C ASP A 22 11.01 4.37 6.02
N LYS A 23 10.45 5.34 6.74
CA LYS A 23 9.39 6.24 6.21
C LYS A 23 9.86 7.10 5.03
N ASP A 24 11.15 7.34 4.89
CA ASP A 24 11.73 8.17 3.84
C ASP A 24 12.15 7.34 2.62
N GLY A 25 11.90 6.02 2.63
CA GLY A 25 12.26 5.10 1.55
C GLY A 25 13.75 4.75 1.52
N VAL A 26 14.44 4.87 2.65
CA VAL A 26 15.83 4.43 2.81
C VAL A 26 15.86 2.97 3.22
N MET A 27 16.52 2.14 2.41
CA MET A 27 16.66 0.71 2.67
C MET A 27 17.85 0.39 3.56
N PHE A 28 17.69 -0.61 4.43
CA PHE A 28 18.74 -1.13 5.29
C PHE A 28 18.50 -2.62 5.60
N PRO A 29 19.58 -3.40 5.85
CA PRO A 29 19.44 -4.80 6.21
C PRO A 29 18.74 -4.97 7.55
N CYS A 30 17.90 -6.00 7.67
CA CYS A 30 17.31 -6.36 8.94
C CYS A 30 18.39 -6.89 9.88
N MET A 31 18.44 -6.34 11.09
CA MET A 31 19.28 -6.85 12.17
C MET A 31 18.39 -7.55 13.21
N GLU A 32 18.51 -8.88 13.31
CA GLU A 32 17.64 -9.71 14.13
C GLU A 32 17.48 -9.20 15.56
N THR A 33 18.59 -8.89 16.22
CA THR A 33 18.60 -8.47 17.62
C THR A 33 18.01 -7.07 17.86
N ILE A 34 18.03 -6.21 16.85
CA ILE A 34 17.61 -4.80 16.96
C ILE A 34 16.19 -4.62 16.44
N HIS A 35 15.89 -5.19 15.28
CA HIS A 35 14.65 -4.89 14.57
C HIS A 35 13.53 -5.88 14.87
N MET A 36 13.83 -7.17 15.07
CA MET A 36 12.80 -8.19 15.21
C MET A 36 11.83 -7.98 16.39
N PRO A 37 12.28 -7.56 17.59
CA PRO A 37 11.34 -7.29 18.68
C PRO A 37 10.29 -6.23 18.30
N TYR A 38 10.72 -5.15 17.62
CA TYR A 38 9.83 -4.08 17.18
C TYR A 38 8.88 -4.52 16.03
N ILE A 39 9.39 -5.31 15.09
CA ILE A 39 8.62 -5.79 13.93
C ILE A 39 7.54 -6.77 14.35
N GLN A 40 7.83 -7.69 15.27
CA GLN A 40 6.86 -8.65 15.78
C GLN A 40 5.68 -7.96 16.47
N GLU A 41 5.95 -6.85 17.16
CA GLU A 41 4.90 -6.05 17.79
C GLU A 41 4.03 -5.31 16.79
N LYS A 42 4.61 -4.77 15.71
CA LYS A 42 3.94 -3.81 14.80
C LYS A 42 3.40 -4.37 13.48
N LYS A 43 3.67 -5.64 13.13
CA LYS A 43 3.22 -6.27 11.87
C LYS A 43 3.43 -5.37 10.65
N LEU A 44 4.66 -5.08 10.32
CA LEU A 44 4.99 -4.19 9.22
C LEU A 44 4.47 -4.72 7.87
N PRO A 45 3.92 -3.84 7.00
CA PRO A 45 3.56 -4.22 5.65
C PRO A 45 4.79 -4.54 4.80
N SER A 46 4.61 -5.30 3.73
CA SER A 46 5.64 -5.50 2.71
C SER A 46 5.43 -4.61 1.50
N VAL A 47 6.53 -4.17 0.88
CA VAL A 47 6.52 -3.43 -0.39
C VAL A 47 7.33 -4.22 -1.40
N SER A 48 6.68 -4.65 -2.49
CA SER A 48 7.36 -5.34 -3.59
C SER A 48 8.18 -4.34 -4.39
N LEU A 49 9.46 -4.65 -4.58
CA LEU A 49 10.39 -3.85 -5.33
C LEU A 49 10.89 -4.65 -6.54
N ARG A 50 10.94 -4.02 -7.72
CA ARG A 50 11.59 -4.61 -8.88
C ARG A 50 13.10 -4.60 -8.69
N PRO A 51 13.80 -5.65 -9.15
CA PRO A 51 15.25 -5.67 -9.05
C PRO A 51 15.84 -4.50 -9.85
N PRO A 52 16.74 -3.70 -9.25
CA PRO A 52 17.42 -2.63 -9.97
C PRO A 52 18.33 -3.21 -11.06
N SER A 53 18.58 -2.45 -12.11
CA SER A 53 19.42 -2.87 -13.25
C SER A 53 20.85 -3.29 -12.84
N SER A 54 21.32 -2.82 -11.69
CA SER A 54 22.60 -3.22 -11.09
C SER A 54 22.60 -4.62 -10.50
N GLY A 55 21.42 -5.24 -10.31
CA GLY A 55 21.28 -6.51 -9.59
C GLY A 55 21.55 -6.44 -8.08
N GLN A 56 21.73 -5.24 -7.52
CA GLN A 56 21.98 -5.03 -6.10
C GLN A 56 21.18 -3.85 -5.55
N LEU A 57 20.64 -4.01 -4.33
CA LEU A 57 19.96 -2.92 -3.64
C LEU A 57 20.99 -1.91 -3.09
N ALA A 58 20.65 -0.63 -3.19
CA ALA A 58 21.42 0.44 -2.58
C ALA A 58 20.93 0.69 -1.14
N TYR A 59 21.78 0.46 -0.16
CA TYR A 59 21.47 0.71 1.25
C TYR A 59 21.90 2.12 1.69
N GLY A 60 21.18 2.68 2.65
CA GLY A 60 21.50 3.98 3.24
C GLY A 60 21.20 5.17 2.35
N VAL A 61 20.55 4.97 1.21
CA VAL A 61 20.13 6.03 0.29
C VAL A 61 18.63 5.94 0.03
N ARG A 62 18.03 7.09 -0.22
CA ARG A 62 16.61 7.18 -0.57
C ARG A 62 16.36 6.54 -1.95
N THR A 63 15.39 5.66 -2.02
CA THR A 63 15.02 4.94 -3.25
C THR A 63 13.74 5.53 -3.82
N ARG A 64 13.83 6.05 -5.05
CA ARG A 64 12.70 6.72 -5.71
C ARG A 64 11.46 5.82 -5.84
N ASP A 65 11.66 4.54 -6.11
CA ASP A 65 10.57 3.58 -6.30
C ASP A 65 9.79 3.29 -4.99
N LEU A 66 10.35 3.69 -3.84
CA LEU A 66 9.70 3.57 -2.53
C LEU A 66 8.98 4.85 -2.08
N GLU A 67 9.20 5.99 -2.73
CA GLU A 67 8.61 7.27 -2.29
C GLU A 67 7.08 7.22 -2.22
N ALA A 68 6.44 6.83 -3.32
CA ALA A 68 4.98 6.78 -3.37
C ALA A 68 4.37 5.68 -2.47
N PRO A 69 4.89 4.44 -2.43
CA PRO A 69 4.46 3.44 -1.46
C PRO A 69 4.58 3.88 0.00
N MET A 70 5.69 4.51 0.39
CA MET A 70 5.88 4.97 1.77
C MET A 70 4.95 6.14 2.12
N GLN A 71 4.75 7.09 1.20
CA GLN A 71 3.76 8.15 1.35
C GLN A 71 2.34 7.58 1.52
N LEU A 72 1.98 6.57 0.73
CA LEU A 72 0.68 5.93 0.86
C LEU A 72 0.50 5.22 2.21
N ILE A 73 1.52 4.53 2.71
CA ILE A 73 1.48 3.90 4.05
C ILE A 73 1.21 4.97 5.11
N GLU A 74 1.85 6.13 5.02
CA GLU A 74 1.65 7.24 5.96
C GLU A 74 0.23 7.79 5.88
N LEU A 75 -0.27 8.09 4.68
CA LEU A 75 -1.63 8.60 4.46
C LEU A 75 -2.69 7.61 4.97
N LEU A 76 -2.57 6.33 4.63
CA LEU A 76 -3.53 5.31 5.06
C LEU A 76 -3.47 5.04 6.57
N SER A 77 -2.32 5.20 7.19
CA SER A 77 -2.19 5.05 8.65
C SER A 77 -2.86 6.20 9.42
N GLY A 78 -2.95 7.39 8.83
CA GLY A 78 -3.56 8.56 9.44
C GLY A 78 -5.08 8.66 9.21
N ALA A 79 -5.51 8.48 7.97
CA ALA A 79 -6.86 8.84 7.54
C ALA A 79 -7.89 7.70 7.64
N VAL A 80 -7.48 6.47 7.39
CA VAL A 80 -8.40 5.33 7.17
C VAL A 80 -8.29 4.27 8.27
N SER A 81 -7.50 4.49 9.30
CA SER A 81 -7.18 3.50 10.33
C SER A 81 -8.40 2.98 11.11
N GLU A 82 -9.50 3.72 11.15
CA GLU A 82 -10.73 3.30 11.84
C GLU A 82 -11.56 2.30 10.99
N PHE A 83 -11.41 2.31 9.68
CA PHE A 83 -12.28 1.56 8.76
C PHE A 83 -11.55 0.45 8.02
N LEU A 84 -10.24 0.57 7.82
CA LEU A 84 -9.45 -0.42 7.10
C LEU A 84 -8.64 -1.30 8.06
N PRO A 85 -8.71 -2.60 7.85
CA PRO A 85 -7.74 -3.51 8.45
C PRO A 85 -6.34 -3.15 7.93
N GLY A 86 -5.32 -3.47 8.70
CA GLY A 86 -3.94 -3.09 8.40
C GLY A 86 -3.49 -3.48 6.98
N ILE A 87 -2.59 -2.69 6.42
CA ILE A 87 -1.94 -3.00 5.14
C ILE A 87 -1.09 -4.26 5.30
N VAL A 88 -1.28 -5.24 4.42
CA VAL A 88 -0.46 -6.46 4.36
C VAL A 88 0.68 -6.28 3.37
N SER A 89 0.36 -5.84 2.15
CA SER A 89 1.36 -5.68 1.11
C SER A 89 0.99 -4.60 0.10
N ILE A 90 2.03 -3.99 -0.47
CA ILE A 90 1.94 -3.09 -1.62
C ILE A 90 2.75 -3.72 -2.75
N SER A 91 2.14 -3.94 -3.91
CA SER A 91 2.80 -4.42 -5.11
C SER A 91 2.75 -3.38 -6.21
N THR A 92 3.83 -3.27 -7.00
CA THR A 92 3.96 -2.34 -8.12
C THR A 92 3.92 -3.10 -9.44
N PRO A 93 2.73 -3.41 -9.99
CA PRO A 93 2.60 -4.20 -11.21
C PRO A 93 3.18 -3.48 -12.44
N ASN A 94 3.23 -2.16 -12.42
CA ASN A 94 3.76 -1.30 -13.48
C ASN A 94 4.30 0.03 -12.92
N ASP A 95 4.83 0.90 -13.79
CA ASP A 95 5.50 2.15 -13.40
C ASP A 95 4.54 3.30 -13.02
N TRP A 96 3.23 3.12 -13.16
CA TRP A 96 2.23 4.16 -12.93
C TRP A 96 1.17 3.80 -11.89
N SER A 97 1.12 2.55 -11.43
CA SER A 97 0.15 2.11 -10.44
C SER A 97 0.73 1.10 -9.46
N PHE A 98 0.11 1.00 -8.31
CA PHE A 98 0.36 -0.05 -7.33
C PHE A 98 -0.95 -0.57 -6.74
N CYS A 99 -0.89 -1.81 -6.27
CA CYS A 99 -2.00 -2.49 -5.63
C CYS A 99 -1.69 -2.70 -4.15
N VAL A 100 -2.61 -2.29 -3.29
CA VAL A 100 -2.55 -2.48 -1.85
C VAL A 100 -3.48 -3.62 -1.47
N ARG A 101 -2.95 -4.60 -0.74
CA ARG A 101 -3.75 -5.66 -0.13
C ARG A 101 -3.85 -5.43 1.38
N PHE A 102 -5.06 -5.51 1.86
CA PHE A 102 -5.40 -5.37 3.28
C PHE A 102 -5.62 -6.71 3.97
N SER A 103 -5.59 -6.73 5.30
CA SER A 103 -5.71 -7.96 6.11
C SER A 103 -7.09 -8.62 6.06
N ASN A 104 -8.10 -7.97 5.49
CA ASN A 104 -9.44 -8.51 5.21
C ASN A 104 -9.60 -9.00 3.76
N ASP A 105 -8.48 -9.15 3.02
CA ASP A 105 -8.41 -9.51 1.61
C ASP A 105 -8.96 -8.47 0.62
N CYS A 106 -9.35 -7.29 1.09
CA CYS A 106 -9.68 -6.17 0.20
C CYS A 106 -8.44 -5.72 -0.56
N GLN A 107 -8.60 -5.39 -1.84
CA GLN A 107 -7.54 -4.87 -2.70
C GLN A 107 -7.92 -3.49 -3.24
N ALA A 108 -6.99 -2.54 -3.15
CA ALA A 108 -7.17 -1.20 -3.71
C ALA A 108 -6.04 -0.87 -4.69
N THR A 109 -6.42 -0.39 -5.88
CA THR A 109 -5.46 0.05 -6.91
C THR A 109 -5.35 1.56 -6.90
N PHE A 110 -4.12 2.05 -6.81
CA PHE A 110 -3.75 3.47 -6.79
C PHE A 110 -2.84 3.81 -7.97
N SER A 111 -2.85 5.06 -8.40
CA SER A 111 -1.79 5.62 -9.24
C SER A 111 -0.71 6.26 -8.37
N HIS A 112 0.48 6.51 -8.95
CA HIS A 112 1.58 7.19 -8.26
C HIS A 112 1.32 8.69 -8.03
N TYR A 113 0.29 9.26 -8.64
CA TYR A 113 -0.01 10.69 -8.59
C TYR A 113 -1.35 10.97 -7.89
N GLY A 114 -1.39 12.04 -7.11
CA GLY A 114 -2.63 12.45 -6.43
C GLY A 114 -3.10 11.47 -5.36
N LEU A 115 -2.18 10.92 -4.58
CA LEU A 115 -2.45 9.90 -3.56
C LEU A 115 -3.46 10.36 -2.52
N GLU A 116 -3.37 11.60 -2.06
CA GLU A 116 -4.30 12.17 -1.08
C GLU A 116 -5.74 12.09 -1.58
N ARG A 117 -5.98 12.56 -2.82
CA ARG A 117 -7.31 12.50 -3.43
C ARG A 117 -7.83 11.07 -3.61
N GLN A 118 -6.95 10.12 -3.88
CA GLN A 118 -7.31 8.72 -3.99
C GLN A 118 -7.63 8.09 -2.63
N VAL A 119 -6.95 8.51 -1.57
CA VAL A 119 -7.28 8.12 -0.19
C VAL A 119 -8.65 8.67 0.20
N ASP A 120 -8.97 9.93 -0.13
CA ASP A 120 -10.30 10.51 0.12
C ASP A 120 -11.41 9.71 -0.60
N LYS A 121 -11.17 9.29 -1.84
CA LYS A 121 -12.11 8.43 -2.58
C LYS A 121 -12.28 7.06 -1.90
N LEU A 122 -11.20 6.49 -1.40
CA LEU A 122 -11.27 5.23 -0.66
C LEU A 122 -12.12 5.38 0.60
N GLU A 123 -11.95 6.47 1.36
CA GLU A 123 -12.77 6.76 2.54
C GLU A 123 -14.26 6.86 2.20
N GLN A 124 -14.61 7.59 1.14
CA GLN A 124 -15.99 7.73 0.67
C GLN A 124 -16.57 6.37 0.26
N ALA A 125 -15.80 5.55 -0.46
CA ALA A 125 -16.25 4.22 -0.88
C ALA A 125 -16.47 3.28 0.32
N LEU A 126 -15.60 3.32 1.31
CA LEU A 126 -15.73 2.53 2.54
C LEU A 126 -16.94 2.97 3.38
N GLU A 127 -17.17 4.27 3.50
CA GLU A 127 -18.34 4.78 4.18
C GLU A 127 -19.63 4.36 3.47
N HIS A 128 -19.67 4.43 2.13
CA HIS A 128 -20.80 3.92 1.35
C HIS A 128 -21.02 2.42 1.57
N ALA A 129 -19.95 1.62 1.55
CA ALA A 129 -20.02 0.19 1.81
C ALA A 129 -20.57 -0.11 3.22
N ARG A 130 -20.15 0.66 4.22
CA ARG A 130 -20.63 0.56 5.59
C ARG A 130 -22.14 0.87 5.69
N GLN A 131 -22.58 1.95 5.06
CA GLN A 131 -24.00 2.36 5.04
C GLN A 131 -24.90 1.34 4.34
N THR A 132 -24.38 0.69 3.29
CA THR A 132 -25.10 -0.32 2.52
C THR A 132 -24.90 -1.75 3.04
N HIS A 133 -24.13 -1.94 4.12
CA HIS A 133 -23.78 -3.24 4.70
C HIS A 133 -23.14 -4.20 3.70
N ARG A 134 -22.30 -3.69 2.79
CA ARG A 134 -21.62 -4.46 1.74
C ARG A 134 -20.12 -4.50 2.01
N LYS A 135 -19.48 -5.60 1.61
CA LYS A 135 -18.03 -5.76 1.71
C LYS A 135 -17.37 -5.42 0.38
N ILE A 136 -16.37 -4.54 0.40
CA ILE A 136 -15.52 -4.27 -0.76
C ILE A 136 -14.47 -5.39 -0.86
N ASN A 137 -14.40 -6.05 -2.02
CA ASN A 137 -13.36 -7.02 -2.34
C ASN A 137 -12.23 -6.37 -3.15
N ALA A 138 -12.57 -5.51 -4.10
CA ALA A 138 -11.59 -4.73 -4.85
C ALA A 138 -12.14 -3.36 -5.22
N ILE A 139 -11.24 -2.36 -5.32
CA ILE A 139 -11.57 -1.00 -5.71
C ILE A 139 -10.45 -0.43 -6.59
N ASN A 140 -10.81 0.26 -7.68
CA ASN A 140 -9.86 0.98 -8.50
C ASN A 140 -10.04 2.50 -8.32
N LEU A 141 -9.08 3.14 -7.67
CA LEU A 141 -9.12 4.56 -7.30
C LEU A 141 -8.54 5.50 -8.37
N ILE A 142 -8.03 4.95 -9.47
CA ILE A 142 -7.40 5.73 -10.54
C ILE A 142 -8.39 6.60 -11.31
N PRO A 143 -9.60 6.12 -11.70
CA PRO A 143 -10.57 6.95 -12.41
C PRO A 143 -10.98 8.19 -11.58
N GLU A 144 -11.12 9.34 -12.27
CA GLU A 144 -11.41 10.61 -11.56
C GLU A 144 -12.84 10.70 -11.04
N HIS A 145 -13.82 10.17 -11.76
CA HIS A 145 -15.25 10.37 -11.45
C HIS A 145 -15.93 9.11 -10.91
N ASN A 146 -16.02 8.06 -11.70
CA ASN A 146 -16.67 6.83 -11.25
C ASN A 146 -15.63 5.83 -10.79
N VAL A 147 -15.71 5.39 -9.55
CA VAL A 147 -14.77 4.44 -8.97
C VAL A 147 -15.35 3.03 -9.09
N PRO A 148 -14.75 2.15 -9.91
CA PRO A 148 -15.16 0.76 -10.00
C PRO A 148 -14.89 0.02 -8.68
N VAL A 149 -15.95 -0.55 -8.10
CA VAL A 149 -15.86 -1.31 -6.86
C VAL A 149 -16.44 -2.71 -7.06
N LEU A 150 -15.71 -3.71 -6.65
CA LEU A 150 -16.16 -5.09 -6.62
C LEU A 150 -16.79 -5.40 -5.26
N PHE A 151 -18.11 -5.56 -5.23
CA PHE A 151 -18.87 -6.04 -4.08
C PHE A 151 -19.38 -7.45 -4.35
N ASP A 152 -19.14 -8.39 -3.45
CA ASP A 152 -19.79 -9.73 -3.47
C ASP A 152 -19.84 -10.40 -4.86
N GLY A 153 -18.81 -10.19 -5.69
CA GLY A 153 -18.67 -10.77 -7.02
C GLY A 153 -19.20 -9.94 -8.19
N ALA A 154 -19.77 -8.75 -7.96
CA ALA A 154 -20.24 -7.83 -9.00
C ALA A 154 -19.48 -6.48 -8.92
N TYR A 155 -19.12 -5.94 -10.08
CA TYR A 155 -18.60 -4.58 -10.17
C TYR A 155 -19.73 -3.55 -10.23
N GLU A 156 -19.58 -2.48 -9.48
CA GLU A 156 -20.44 -1.30 -9.52
C GLU A 156 -19.59 -0.04 -9.55
N ASP A 157 -20.03 0.97 -10.29
CA ASP A 157 -19.42 2.30 -10.27
C ASP A 157 -20.10 3.12 -9.16
N ILE A 158 -19.31 3.53 -8.18
CA ILE A 158 -19.80 4.45 -7.14
C ILE A 158 -19.57 5.87 -7.64
N PRO A 159 -20.65 6.66 -7.84
CA PRO A 159 -20.52 8.09 -8.08
C PRO A 159 -20.02 8.75 -6.79
N LEU A 160 -18.81 9.27 -6.81
CA LEU A 160 -18.29 10.04 -5.68
C LEU A 160 -18.75 11.49 -5.80
N ALA A 161 -19.03 12.11 -4.65
CA ALA A 161 -19.34 13.52 -4.61
C ALA A 161 -18.16 14.35 -5.18
N GLU A 162 -18.46 15.29 -6.05
CA GLU A 162 -17.44 16.24 -6.49
C GLU A 162 -16.94 17.03 -5.27
N PRO A 163 -15.64 17.32 -5.18
CA PRO A 163 -15.14 18.21 -4.13
C PRO A 163 -15.86 19.55 -4.27
N ILE A 164 -16.43 20.03 -3.18
CA ILE A 164 -17.02 21.37 -3.12
C ILE A 164 -15.84 22.34 -3.30
N GLU A 165 -15.76 22.97 -4.47
CA GLU A 165 -14.84 24.08 -4.69
C GLU A 165 -15.30 25.26 -3.80
N GLU A 166 -14.51 25.56 -2.75
CA GLU A 166 -14.62 26.79 -1.97
C GLU A 166 -13.86 27.93 -2.64
#